data_e49b6dd28a9fd9e8e47ffb3ee980a204
#
_entry.id   e49b6dd28a9fd9e8e47ffb3ee980a204
#
_cell.length_a   1.000
_cell.length_b   1.000
_cell.length_c   1.000
_cell.angle_alpha   90.00
_cell.angle_beta   90.00
_cell.angle_gamma   90.00
#
_symmetry.space_group_name_H-M   'P 1'
#
loop_
_entity.id
_entity.type
_entity.pdbx_description
1 polymer ?
#
loop_
_entity_poly.entity_id
_entity_poly.type
_entity_poly.pdbx_seq_one_letter_code
_entity_poly.pdbx_strand_id
1 'polypeptide(L)'
;MPHQQPVVAVAAADDHRFDLIHVPAPQARHSLLFLPGMGLSARQYIAFGQALARRGIETYIHEWRGIGSSSLRASRAVDWGYRELLADLQAALGALEAQAVRPRLLIGGHSLGSQLACLLAAMRPNADSGLLIVAGGAPYWRAFSGWMRWALPGVFFAMPAISSAIGYYPGRRLGFAGREARGVIRDWTASGRRGVYAPAGLAGDLEAGLAEIQAPTLAVRMADDWFVPQTSLDWLTGKLAGAPVAQRVIQRNGLSGAADHYRWMREPETTAAAVFDWLGGRDEAGQSAAASAAATRRA
;
A
#
# COMPACT_ATOMS: atom_id res chain seq x y z
N MET A 1 -1.17 24.47 -19.43
CA MET A 1 -0.18 24.03 -18.42
C MET A 1 -0.81 22.86 -17.68
N PRO A 2 -0.19 21.68 -17.57
CA PRO A 2 -0.74 20.64 -16.69
C PRO A 2 -0.72 21.21 -15.27
N HIS A 3 -1.89 21.26 -14.62
CA HIS A 3 -2.02 21.74 -13.25
C HIS A 3 -1.13 20.85 -12.36
N GLN A 4 -0.11 21.46 -11.77
CA GLN A 4 0.73 20.78 -10.80
C GLN A 4 -0.14 20.46 -9.58
N GLN A 5 -0.20 19.18 -9.18
CA GLN A 5 -0.96 18.79 -8.00
C GLN A 5 -0.36 19.46 -6.74
N PRO A 6 -1.20 19.90 -5.80
CA PRO A 6 -0.71 20.33 -4.49
C PRO A 6 0.14 19.24 -3.84
N VAL A 7 1.06 19.63 -2.98
CA VAL A 7 1.89 18.69 -2.21
C VAL A 7 1.89 19.05 -0.73
N VAL A 8 2.04 18.02 0.10
CA VAL A 8 2.30 18.15 1.52
C VAL A 8 3.75 17.75 1.75
N ALA A 9 4.59 18.70 2.13
CA ALA A 9 5.99 18.43 2.45
C ALA A 9 6.09 17.69 3.79
N VAL A 10 6.89 16.64 3.84
CA VAL A 10 7.12 15.80 5.02
C VAL A 10 8.62 15.72 5.30
N ALA A 11 8.99 15.81 6.57
CA ALA A 11 10.33 15.54 7.07
C ALA A 11 10.27 14.39 8.09
N ALA A 12 11.02 13.34 7.84
CA ALA A 12 11.20 12.23 8.78
C ALA A 12 12.25 12.58 9.84
N ALA A 13 12.29 11.80 10.92
CA ALA A 13 13.18 12.05 12.07
C ALA A 13 14.68 11.97 11.75
N ASP A 14 15.06 11.31 10.63
CA ASP A 14 16.43 11.18 10.13
C ASP A 14 16.77 12.21 9.03
N ASP A 15 16.07 13.36 9.03
CA ASP A 15 16.22 14.44 8.05
C ASP A 15 15.86 14.06 6.60
N HIS A 16 15.30 12.88 6.36
CA HIS A 16 14.75 12.54 5.05
C HIS A 16 13.55 13.43 4.74
N ARG A 17 13.52 14.03 3.55
CA ARG A 17 12.44 14.89 3.06
C ARG A 17 11.81 14.30 1.81
N PHE A 18 10.49 14.38 1.75
CA PHE A 18 9.70 13.93 0.61
C PHE A 18 8.34 14.64 0.61
N ASP A 19 7.60 14.50 -0.47
CA ASP A 19 6.27 15.07 -0.58
C ASP A 19 5.21 13.97 -0.64
N LEU A 20 4.02 14.29 -0.13
CA LEU A 20 2.80 13.60 -0.51
C LEU A 20 2.14 14.39 -1.63
N ILE A 21 1.86 13.77 -2.76
CA ILE A 21 1.03 14.41 -3.79
C ILE A 21 -0.41 14.40 -3.29
N HIS A 22 -1.00 15.58 -3.13
CA HIS A 22 -2.38 15.73 -2.72
C HIS A 22 -3.29 15.87 -3.93
N VAL A 23 -4.28 15.00 -4.03
CA VAL A 23 -5.36 15.07 -5.01
C VAL A 23 -6.64 15.41 -4.23
N PRO A 24 -7.01 16.70 -4.16
CA PRO A 24 -8.14 17.14 -3.36
C PRO A 24 -9.48 16.69 -3.96
N ALA A 25 -10.45 16.42 -3.11
CA ALA A 25 -11.83 16.18 -3.51
C ALA A 25 -12.74 17.24 -2.88
N PRO A 26 -13.61 17.90 -3.66
CA PRO A 26 -14.62 18.80 -3.10
C PRO A 26 -15.51 18.04 -2.11
N GLN A 27 -15.69 18.60 -0.90
CA GLN A 27 -16.53 18.01 0.15
C GLN A 27 -16.14 16.55 0.49
N ALA A 28 -14.83 16.27 0.59
CA ALA A 28 -14.32 14.95 0.88
C ALA A 28 -14.96 14.37 2.16
N ARG A 29 -15.50 13.16 2.05
CA ARG A 29 -16.03 12.37 3.17
C ARG A 29 -15.02 11.38 3.70
N HIS A 30 -14.07 10.99 2.87
CA HIS A 30 -12.97 10.08 3.18
C HIS A 30 -11.66 10.65 2.67
N SER A 31 -10.59 10.34 3.37
CA SER A 31 -9.22 10.62 2.97
C SER A 31 -8.46 9.31 2.83
N LEU A 32 -7.58 9.19 1.85
CA LEU A 32 -6.76 8.01 1.62
C LEU A 32 -5.29 8.39 1.58
N LEU A 33 -4.48 7.83 2.47
CA LEU A 33 -3.02 7.76 2.30
C LEU A 33 -2.71 6.55 1.42
N PHE A 34 -2.24 6.78 0.18
CA PHE A 34 -1.98 5.73 -0.80
C PHE A 34 -0.50 5.53 -1.07
N LEU A 35 -0.05 4.28 -0.95
CA LEU A 35 1.34 3.86 -1.04
C LEU A 35 1.63 3.19 -2.38
N PRO A 36 2.58 3.69 -3.19
CA PRO A 36 2.95 3.10 -4.47
C PRO A 36 3.53 1.69 -4.38
N GLY A 37 3.54 0.98 -5.50
CA GLY A 37 4.29 -0.26 -5.66
C GLY A 37 5.81 -0.03 -5.65
N MET A 38 6.59 -1.10 -5.51
CA MET A 38 8.05 -1.04 -5.50
C MET A 38 8.58 -0.40 -6.81
N GLY A 39 9.42 0.61 -6.69
CA GLY A 39 10.03 1.30 -7.82
C GLY A 39 9.11 2.25 -8.59
N LEU A 40 7.87 2.42 -8.15
CA LEU A 40 6.89 3.29 -8.78
C LEU A 40 6.81 4.64 -8.06
N SER A 41 6.71 5.73 -8.82
CA SER A 41 6.58 7.08 -8.24
C SER A 41 5.11 7.41 -7.96
N ALA A 42 4.90 8.33 -7.01
CA ALA A 42 3.59 8.86 -6.66
C ALA A 42 2.81 9.38 -7.87
N ARG A 43 3.49 9.99 -8.84
CA ARG A 43 2.88 10.56 -10.05
C ARG A 43 2.09 9.54 -10.88
N GLN A 44 2.46 8.27 -10.84
CA GLN A 44 1.78 7.21 -11.59
C GLN A 44 0.37 6.92 -11.08
N TYR A 45 0.03 7.39 -9.88
CA TYR A 45 -1.27 7.17 -9.25
C TYR A 45 -2.16 8.42 -9.24
N ILE A 46 -1.74 9.53 -9.87
CA ILE A 46 -2.56 10.76 -9.93
C ILE A 46 -3.90 10.47 -10.61
N ALA A 47 -3.93 9.68 -11.69
CA ALA A 47 -5.17 9.31 -12.37
C ALA A 47 -6.12 8.55 -11.43
N PHE A 48 -5.60 7.65 -10.60
CA PHE A 48 -6.39 6.94 -9.59
C PHE A 48 -6.92 7.90 -8.51
N GLY A 49 -6.08 8.80 -7.99
CA GLY A 49 -6.51 9.84 -7.05
C GLY A 49 -7.61 10.72 -7.64
N GLN A 50 -7.50 11.11 -8.92
CA GLN A 50 -8.53 11.88 -9.62
C GLN A 50 -9.85 11.10 -9.78
N ALA A 51 -9.77 9.79 -10.06
CA ALA A 51 -10.95 8.94 -10.15
C ALA A 51 -11.65 8.81 -8.77
N LEU A 52 -10.90 8.77 -7.69
CA LEU A 52 -11.40 8.80 -6.31
C LEU A 52 -11.97 10.17 -5.94
N ALA A 53 -11.30 11.26 -6.33
CA ALA A 53 -11.73 12.61 -6.04
C ALA A 53 -13.12 12.93 -6.64
N ARG A 54 -13.41 12.44 -7.85
CA ARG A 54 -14.75 12.53 -8.47
C ARG A 54 -15.83 11.81 -7.65
N ARG A 55 -15.45 10.95 -6.71
CA ARG A 55 -16.31 10.17 -5.81
C ARG A 55 -16.29 10.68 -4.36
N GLY A 56 -15.69 11.86 -4.14
CA GLY A 56 -15.62 12.47 -2.81
C GLY A 56 -14.60 11.83 -1.87
N ILE A 57 -13.55 11.21 -2.43
CA ILE A 57 -12.43 10.64 -1.67
C ILE A 57 -11.16 11.39 -2.07
N GLU A 58 -10.64 12.22 -1.16
CA GLU A 58 -9.35 12.86 -1.39
C GLU A 58 -8.19 11.88 -1.17
N THR A 59 -7.08 12.08 -1.86
CA THR A 59 -5.98 11.13 -1.82
C THR A 59 -4.66 11.85 -1.60
N TYR A 60 -3.87 11.35 -0.67
CA TYR A 60 -2.49 11.72 -0.41
C TYR A 60 -1.60 10.57 -0.87
N ILE A 61 -0.85 10.76 -1.95
CA ILE A 61 -0.03 9.72 -2.56
C ILE A 61 1.40 9.87 -2.06
N HIS A 62 1.89 8.86 -1.36
CA HIS A 62 3.23 8.85 -0.78
C HIS A 62 4.32 8.77 -1.86
N GLU A 63 5.41 9.52 -1.69
CA GLU A 63 6.60 9.33 -2.51
C GLU A 63 7.64 8.52 -1.74
N TRP A 64 8.03 7.40 -2.30
CA TRP A 64 8.99 6.51 -1.66
C TRP A 64 10.38 7.13 -1.51
N ARG A 65 11.06 6.78 -0.43
CA ARG A 65 12.48 7.04 -0.22
C ARG A 65 13.27 6.57 -1.45
N GLY A 66 14.06 7.46 -2.04
CA GLY A 66 14.84 7.20 -3.24
C GLY A 66 14.15 7.51 -4.57
N ILE A 67 12.87 7.90 -4.58
CA ILE A 67 12.08 8.18 -5.80
C ILE A 67 11.56 9.63 -5.75
N GLY A 68 11.32 10.22 -6.90
CA GLY A 68 10.66 11.50 -7.08
C GLY A 68 11.23 12.62 -6.20
N SER A 69 10.41 13.17 -5.31
CA SER A 69 10.74 14.28 -4.40
C SER A 69 11.63 13.88 -3.22
N SER A 70 11.89 12.59 -3.00
CA SER A 70 12.78 12.13 -1.92
C SER A 70 14.14 12.81 -1.99
N SER A 71 14.65 13.30 -0.85
CA SER A 71 15.98 13.90 -0.71
C SER A 71 17.14 12.88 -0.79
N LEU A 72 16.83 11.58 -0.72
CA LEU A 72 17.83 10.50 -0.72
C LEU A 72 17.83 9.73 -2.04
N ARG A 73 18.94 9.05 -2.32
CA ARG A 73 19.07 8.07 -3.41
C ARG A 73 19.91 6.90 -2.92
N ALA A 74 19.39 5.66 -3.13
CA ALA A 74 20.10 4.44 -2.76
C ALA A 74 21.47 4.37 -3.45
N SER A 75 22.51 4.04 -2.71
CA SER A 75 23.87 3.94 -3.20
C SER A 75 24.67 2.99 -2.30
N ARG A 76 25.97 2.81 -2.60
CA ARG A 76 26.85 2.05 -1.71
C ARG A 76 26.97 2.68 -0.32
N ALA A 77 26.91 4.01 -0.23
CA ALA A 77 27.04 4.74 1.03
C ALA A 77 25.69 5.04 1.71
N VAL A 78 24.57 4.99 0.96
CA VAL A 78 23.24 5.38 1.45
C VAL A 78 22.30 4.19 1.30
N ASP A 79 21.83 3.66 2.42
CA ASP A 79 21.00 2.47 2.48
C ASP A 79 19.86 2.64 3.50
N TRP A 80 18.78 1.91 3.30
CA TRP A 80 17.63 1.85 4.21
C TRP A 80 16.85 0.55 4.00
N GLY A 81 16.02 0.19 4.99
CA GLY A 81 15.14 -0.96 4.94
C GLY A 81 13.69 -0.60 5.25
N TYR A 82 12.90 -1.59 5.61
CA TYR A 82 11.49 -1.39 5.98
C TYR A 82 11.33 -0.53 7.23
N ARG A 83 12.28 -0.56 8.16
CA ARG A 83 12.26 0.28 9.35
C ARG A 83 12.16 1.76 8.97
N GLU A 84 13.01 2.22 8.06
CA GLU A 84 13.03 3.60 7.60
C GLU A 84 11.81 3.93 6.73
N LEU A 85 11.34 3.00 5.89
CA LEU A 85 10.10 3.19 5.13
C LEU A 85 8.89 3.34 6.06
N LEU A 86 8.77 2.54 7.11
CA LEU A 86 7.69 2.64 8.08
C LEU A 86 7.79 3.93 8.90
N ALA A 87 9.00 4.39 9.24
CA ALA A 87 9.21 5.69 9.89
C ALA A 87 8.76 6.86 9.00
N ASP A 88 9.05 6.82 7.70
CA ASP A 88 8.54 7.80 6.74
C ASP A 88 7.01 7.81 6.69
N LEU A 89 6.38 6.64 6.72
CA LEU A 89 4.92 6.52 6.73
C LEU A 89 4.30 7.07 8.01
N GLN A 90 4.94 6.86 9.17
CA GLN A 90 4.51 7.48 10.42
C GLN A 90 4.65 9.00 10.37
N ALA A 91 5.75 9.53 9.80
CA ALA A 91 5.91 10.96 9.58
C ALA A 91 4.85 11.53 8.62
N ALA A 92 4.50 10.80 7.56
CA ALA A 92 3.42 11.16 6.65
C ALA A 92 2.06 11.26 7.37
N LEU A 93 1.73 10.28 8.22
CA LEU A 93 0.52 10.33 9.04
C LEU A 93 0.52 11.53 9.99
N GLY A 94 1.62 11.77 10.69
CA GLY A 94 1.75 12.94 11.58
C GLY A 94 1.56 14.27 10.84
N ALA A 95 2.08 14.38 9.61
CA ALA A 95 1.86 15.58 8.78
C ALA A 95 0.38 15.76 8.37
N LEU A 96 -0.33 14.68 8.08
CA LEU A 96 -1.77 14.72 7.78
C LEU A 96 -2.60 15.06 9.03
N GLU A 97 -2.27 14.50 10.17
CA GLU A 97 -2.89 14.81 11.46
C GLU A 97 -2.71 16.29 11.83
N ALA A 98 -1.51 16.85 11.63
CA ALA A 98 -1.21 18.26 11.87
C ALA A 98 -2.00 19.20 10.97
N GLN A 99 -2.34 18.80 9.74
CA GLN A 99 -3.20 19.56 8.83
C GLN A 99 -4.69 19.39 9.15
N ALA A 100 -5.01 18.70 10.23
CA ALA A 100 -6.39 18.39 10.60
C ALA A 100 -7.17 17.70 9.47
N VAL A 101 -6.49 16.90 8.65
CA VAL A 101 -7.12 16.07 7.62
C VAL A 101 -8.17 15.16 8.26
N ARG A 102 -9.36 15.22 7.76
CA ARG A 102 -10.55 14.58 8.35
C ARG A 102 -11.27 13.74 7.36
N PRO A 103 -12.29 13.12 7.90
CA PRO A 103 -12.55 12.39 9.13
C PRO A 103 -12.50 10.91 8.84
N ARG A 104 -12.13 10.10 8.31
CA ARG A 104 -12.06 8.66 8.04
C ARG A 104 -10.87 8.40 7.14
N LEU A 105 -9.68 8.55 7.74
CA LEU A 105 -8.45 8.25 7.05
C LEU A 105 -8.37 6.74 6.77
N LEU A 106 -8.27 6.41 5.50
CA LEU A 106 -7.96 5.08 5.00
C LEU A 106 -6.45 5.02 4.73
N ILE A 107 -5.85 3.87 4.98
CA ILE A 107 -4.48 3.59 4.55
C ILE A 107 -4.56 2.51 3.48
N GLY A 108 -3.84 2.67 2.38
CA GLY A 108 -3.86 1.65 1.35
C GLY A 108 -2.67 1.73 0.43
N GLY A 109 -2.55 0.76 -0.46
CA GLY A 109 -1.44 0.77 -1.39
C GLY A 109 -1.57 -0.24 -2.52
N HIS A 110 -0.60 -0.18 -3.41
CA HIS A 110 -0.43 -1.09 -4.53
C HIS A 110 0.78 -2.00 -4.29
N SER A 111 0.62 -3.30 -4.51
CA SER A 111 1.75 -4.24 -4.50
C SER A 111 2.54 -4.17 -3.18
N LEU A 112 3.83 -3.77 -3.19
CA LEU A 112 4.62 -3.51 -1.99
C LEU A 112 3.95 -2.49 -1.06
N GLY A 113 3.35 -1.44 -1.64
CA GLY A 113 2.63 -0.43 -0.87
C GLY A 113 1.50 -1.01 -0.04
N SER A 114 0.79 -2.05 -0.55
CA SER A 114 -0.21 -2.78 0.22
C SER A 114 0.38 -3.50 1.42
N GLN A 115 1.54 -4.14 1.24
CA GLN A 115 2.24 -4.81 2.36
C GLN A 115 2.61 -3.81 3.44
N LEU A 116 3.24 -2.69 3.05
CA LEU A 116 3.65 -1.64 4.00
C LEU A 116 2.44 -0.91 4.62
N ALA A 117 1.31 -0.79 3.91
CA ALA A 117 0.06 -0.31 4.50
C ALA A 117 -0.44 -1.23 5.62
N CYS A 118 -0.42 -2.56 5.40
CA CYS A 118 -0.74 -3.54 6.44
C CYS A 118 0.24 -3.46 7.62
N LEU A 119 1.55 -3.31 7.37
CA LEU A 119 2.54 -3.20 8.43
C LEU A 119 2.42 -1.89 9.21
N LEU A 120 2.09 -0.78 8.56
CA LEU A 120 1.81 0.48 9.24
C LEU A 120 0.56 0.36 10.12
N ALA A 121 -0.51 -0.27 9.63
CA ALA A 121 -1.71 -0.53 10.41
C ALA A 121 -1.43 -1.49 11.59
N ALA A 122 -0.55 -2.49 11.42
CA ALA A 122 -0.12 -3.39 12.49
C ALA A 122 0.60 -2.68 13.65
N MET A 123 1.26 -1.56 13.38
CA MET A 123 1.89 -0.72 14.41
C MET A 123 0.89 0.16 15.18
N ARG A 124 -0.37 0.24 14.70
CA ARG A 124 -1.45 1.07 15.27
C ARG A 124 -2.83 0.44 15.03
N PRO A 125 -3.11 -0.78 15.49
CA PRO A 125 -4.18 -1.66 15.01
C PRO A 125 -5.60 -1.10 15.14
N ASN A 126 -5.82 -0.08 15.97
CA ASN A 126 -7.14 0.52 16.22
C ASN A 126 -7.27 1.98 15.74
N ALA A 127 -6.27 2.50 15.00
CA ALA A 127 -6.24 3.93 14.65
C ALA A 127 -6.89 4.26 13.30
N ASP A 128 -6.99 3.29 12.39
CA ASP A 128 -7.37 3.54 11.01
C ASP A 128 -8.84 3.22 10.73
N SER A 129 -9.47 4.02 9.86
CA SER A 129 -10.88 3.83 9.50
C SER A 129 -11.10 2.72 8.48
N GLY A 130 -10.05 2.23 7.84
CA GLY A 130 -10.09 1.12 6.89
C GLY A 130 -8.78 0.93 6.16
N LEU A 131 -8.59 -0.27 5.61
CA LEU A 131 -7.39 -0.67 4.89
C LEU A 131 -7.73 -1.03 3.44
N LEU A 132 -6.89 -0.60 2.49
CA LEU A 132 -7.07 -0.88 1.07
C LEU A 132 -5.85 -1.58 0.51
N ILE A 133 -6.04 -2.78 -0.03
CA ILE A 133 -5.03 -3.59 -0.71
C ILE A 133 -5.38 -3.61 -2.20
N VAL A 134 -4.54 -3.05 -3.07
CA VAL A 134 -4.75 -3.06 -4.52
C VAL A 134 -3.63 -3.83 -5.20
N ALA A 135 -3.97 -4.87 -5.96
CA ALA A 135 -3.01 -5.77 -6.60
C ALA A 135 -1.85 -6.12 -5.65
N GLY A 136 -2.18 -6.38 -4.39
CA GLY A 136 -1.27 -6.64 -3.28
C GLY A 136 -1.38 -8.06 -2.76
N GLY A 137 -0.26 -8.59 -2.24
CA GLY A 137 -0.18 -9.92 -1.66
C GLY A 137 1.16 -10.13 -0.97
N ALA A 138 1.33 -11.23 -0.28
CA ALA A 138 2.60 -11.58 0.34
C ALA A 138 3.57 -12.18 -0.70
N PRO A 139 4.86 -11.81 -0.69
CA PRO A 139 5.83 -12.34 -1.64
C PRO A 139 6.24 -13.79 -1.33
N TYR A 140 5.58 -14.45 -0.38
CA TYR A 140 5.96 -15.78 0.12
C TYR A 140 5.93 -16.84 -0.99
N TRP A 141 7.08 -17.44 -1.28
CA TRP A 141 7.25 -18.36 -2.39
C TRP A 141 6.28 -19.56 -2.38
N ARG A 142 5.85 -20.02 -1.20
CA ARG A 142 4.90 -21.14 -1.09
C ARG A 142 3.46 -20.74 -1.43
N ALA A 143 3.17 -19.44 -1.47
CA ALA A 143 1.87 -18.91 -1.93
C ALA A 143 1.78 -18.83 -3.47
N PHE A 144 2.80 -19.25 -4.19
CA PHE A 144 2.81 -19.30 -5.65
C PHE A 144 2.71 -20.76 -6.13
N SER A 145 2.26 -20.93 -7.37
CA SER A 145 2.13 -22.24 -8.03
C SER A 145 2.99 -22.33 -9.28
N GLY A 146 3.04 -23.52 -9.88
CA GLY A 146 3.76 -23.76 -11.11
C GLY A 146 5.26 -23.46 -11.01
N TRP A 147 5.84 -22.94 -12.07
CA TRP A 147 7.27 -22.65 -12.15
C TRP A 147 7.74 -21.55 -11.19
N MET A 148 6.86 -20.57 -10.89
CA MET A 148 7.19 -19.48 -9.98
C MET A 148 7.55 -19.97 -8.57
N ARG A 149 6.84 -20.98 -8.07
CA ARG A 149 7.10 -21.58 -6.76
C ARG A 149 8.56 -22.03 -6.63
N TRP A 150 9.13 -22.54 -7.72
CA TRP A 150 10.51 -23.06 -7.74
C TRP A 150 11.55 -22.01 -8.11
N ALA A 151 11.15 -21.00 -8.90
CA ALA A 151 12.06 -19.91 -9.29
C ALA A 151 12.25 -18.86 -8.19
N LEU A 152 11.19 -18.52 -7.44
CA LEU A 152 11.22 -17.43 -6.45
C LEU A 152 12.30 -17.63 -5.36
N PRO A 153 12.55 -18.81 -4.80
CA PRO A 153 13.65 -18.98 -3.85
C PRO A 153 15.00 -18.54 -4.42
N GLY A 154 15.32 -18.91 -5.66
CA GLY A 154 16.54 -18.48 -6.35
C GLY A 154 16.59 -16.95 -6.54
N VAL A 155 15.48 -16.36 -6.96
CA VAL A 155 15.36 -14.89 -7.08
C VAL A 155 15.60 -14.21 -5.72
N PHE A 156 15.02 -14.72 -4.64
CA PHE A 156 15.17 -14.16 -3.30
C PHE A 156 16.57 -14.31 -2.69
N PHE A 157 17.40 -15.16 -3.23
CA PHE A 157 18.84 -15.22 -2.90
C PHE A 157 19.67 -14.32 -3.84
N ALA A 158 19.34 -14.29 -5.13
CA ALA A 158 20.09 -13.51 -6.11
C ALA A 158 19.95 -12.00 -5.90
N MET A 159 18.74 -11.49 -5.61
CA MET A 159 18.50 -10.06 -5.45
C MET A 159 19.33 -9.41 -4.35
N PRO A 160 19.41 -9.95 -3.11
CA PRO A 160 20.29 -9.41 -2.07
C PRO A 160 21.79 -9.49 -2.46
N ALA A 161 22.22 -10.57 -3.12
CA ALA A 161 23.61 -10.71 -3.56
C ALA A 161 23.98 -9.63 -4.59
N ILE A 162 23.13 -9.40 -5.60
CA ILE A 162 23.30 -8.34 -6.60
C ILE A 162 23.33 -6.96 -5.91
N SER A 163 22.37 -6.71 -5.00
CA SER A 163 22.28 -5.44 -4.27
C SER A 163 23.54 -5.17 -3.45
N SER A 164 24.09 -6.19 -2.79
CA SER A 164 25.30 -6.08 -1.97
C SER A 164 26.53 -5.80 -2.82
N ALA A 165 26.66 -6.46 -3.97
CA ALA A 165 27.78 -6.29 -4.89
C ALA A 165 27.80 -4.88 -5.51
N ILE A 166 26.63 -4.37 -5.92
CA ILE A 166 26.50 -3.07 -6.62
C ILE A 166 26.38 -1.92 -5.61
N GLY A 167 25.77 -2.15 -4.43
CA GLY A 167 25.47 -1.15 -3.42
C GLY A 167 23.99 -0.69 -3.43
N TYR A 168 23.21 -1.15 -4.40
CA TYR A 168 21.76 -1.00 -4.53
C TYR A 168 21.23 -2.02 -5.54
N TYR A 169 19.93 -2.28 -5.58
CA TYR A 169 19.34 -3.14 -6.60
C TYR A 169 19.01 -2.34 -7.87
N PRO A 170 19.61 -2.68 -9.03
CA PRO A 170 19.42 -1.94 -10.28
C PRO A 170 18.18 -2.43 -11.05
N GLY A 171 17.01 -2.42 -10.42
CA GLY A 171 15.79 -3.06 -10.92
C GLY A 171 15.36 -2.59 -12.29
N ARG A 172 15.53 -1.29 -12.61
CA ARG A 172 15.23 -0.73 -13.95
C ARG A 172 16.00 -1.44 -15.08
N ARG A 173 17.23 -1.91 -14.80
CA ARG A 173 18.05 -2.65 -15.78
C ARG A 173 17.68 -4.12 -15.85
N LEU A 174 17.09 -4.64 -14.77
CA LEU A 174 16.72 -6.05 -14.63
C LEU A 174 15.24 -6.31 -14.91
N GLY A 175 14.46 -5.27 -15.25
CA GLY A 175 13.05 -5.38 -15.61
C GLY A 175 12.09 -5.57 -14.43
N PHE A 176 12.56 -5.39 -13.17
CA PHE A 176 11.72 -5.48 -11.98
C PHE A 176 12.12 -4.45 -10.94
N ALA A 177 11.15 -3.69 -10.40
CA ALA A 177 11.36 -2.63 -9.41
C ALA A 177 12.16 -1.42 -9.94
N GLY A 178 12.59 -0.54 -9.06
CA GLY A 178 13.32 0.67 -9.36
C GLY A 178 14.82 0.59 -9.09
N ARG A 179 15.35 1.63 -8.48
CA ARG A 179 16.66 1.65 -7.84
C ARG A 179 16.44 1.50 -6.34
N GLU A 180 16.41 0.25 -5.88
CA GLU A 180 16.04 -0.03 -4.51
C GLU A 180 17.26 -0.10 -3.59
N ALA A 181 17.07 0.33 -2.34
CA ALA A 181 18.07 0.18 -1.30
C ALA A 181 18.28 -1.30 -0.95
N ARG A 182 19.49 -1.66 -0.53
CA ARG A 182 19.84 -3.04 -0.16
C ARG A 182 18.97 -3.56 0.98
N GLY A 183 18.70 -2.71 1.97
CA GLY A 183 17.86 -3.07 3.10
C GLY A 183 16.43 -3.38 2.69
N VAL A 184 15.83 -2.61 1.75
CA VAL A 184 14.49 -2.89 1.21
C VAL A 184 14.45 -4.27 0.55
N ILE A 185 15.44 -4.57 -0.31
CA ILE A 185 15.52 -5.86 -0.99
C ILE A 185 15.75 -7.00 0.02
N ARG A 186 16.60 -6.80 1.03
CA ARG A 186 16.83 -7.78 2.08
C ARG A 186 15.54 -8.10 2.84
N ASP A 187 14.81 -7.09 3.27
CA ASP A 187 13.61 -7.26 4.08
C ASP A 187 12.47 -7.89 3.25
N TRP A 188 12.28 -7.42 1.99
CA TRP A 188 11.30 -7.98 1.08
C TRP A 188 11.59 -9.45 0.74
N THR A 189 12.84 -9.78 0.41
CA THR A 189 13.22 -11.18 0.08
C THR A 189 13.24 -12.06 1.32
N ALA A 190 13.51 -11.52 2.52
CA ALA A 190 13.39 -12.26 3.77
C ALA A 190 11.94 -12.65 4.05
N SER A 191 10.98 -11.75 3.89
CA SER A 191 9.56 -12.07 4.00
C SER A 191 9.12 -13.05 2.90
N GLY A 192 9.65 -12.90 1.68
CA GLY A 192 9.42 -13.85 0.59
C GLY A 192 9.87 -15.27 0.88
N ARG A 193 10.99 -15.43 1.57
CA ARG A 193 11.49 -16.77 1.98
C ARG A 193 10.76 -17.35 3.18
N ARG A 194 10.43 -16.51 4.18
CA ARG A 194 9.93 -16.97 5.48
C ARG A 194 8.41 -16.96 5.59
N GLY A 195 7.72 -16.14 4.80
CA GLY A 195 6.28 -15.93 4.90
C GLY A 195 5.87 -15.03 6.07
N VAL A 196 6.83 -14.40 6.74
CA VAL A 196 6.61 -13.50 7.89
C VAL A 196 7.31 -12.16 7.69
N TYR A 197 6.76 -11.11 8.28
CA TYR A 197 7.31 -9.76 8.26
C TYR A 197 8.08 -9.49 9.56
N ALA A 198 9.38 -9.57 9.48
CA ALA A 198 10.31 -9.29 10.60
C ALA A 198 11.50 -8.46 10.06
N PRO A 199 11.29 -7.18 9.71
CA PRO A 199 12.35 -6.34 9.17
C PRO A 199 13.42 -6.06 10.23
N ALA A 200 14.66 -5.93 9.76
CA ALA A 200 15.78 -5.74 10.65
C ALA A 200 15.72 -4.38 11.37
N GLY A 201 15.97 -4.37 12.68
CA GLY A 201 16.06 -3.16 13.49
C GLY A 201 14.72 -2.51 13.82
N LEU A 202 13.60 -3.13 13.51
CA LEU A 202 12.28 -2.70 13.98
C LEU A 202 11.96 -3.45 15.29
N ALA A 203 11.55 -2.72 16.30
CA ALA A 203 11.04 -3.29 17.55
C ALA A 203 9.57 -3.71 17.40
N GLY A 204 9.15 -4.73 18.15
CA GLY A 204 7.79 -5.25 18.17
C GLY A 204 7.56 -6.42 17.24
N ASP A 205 6.44 -7.08 17.43
CA ASP A 205 6.00 -8.23 16.62
C ASP A 205 4.94 -7.77 15.62
N LEU A 206 5.36 -7.56 14.36
CA LEU A 206 4.45 -7.14 13.29
C LEU A 206 3.43 -8.23 12.93
N GLU A 207 3.76 -9.50 13.10
CA GLU A 207 2.81 -10.59 12.82
C GLU A 207 1.68 -10.60 13.85
N ALA A 208 2.00 -10.39 15.13
CA ALA A 208 0.99 -10.21 16.17
C ALA A 208 0.15 -8.94 15.89
N GLY A 209 0.78 -7.81 15.57
CA GLY A 209 0.07 -6.59 15.22
C GLY A 209 -0.85 -6.72 14.00
N LEU A 210 -0.44 -7.50 12.97
CA LEU A 210 -1.30 -7.80 11.81
C LEU A 210 -2.58 -8.54 12.23
N ALA A 211 -2.46 -9.50 13.16
CA ALA A 211 -3.60 -10.26 13.66
C ALA A 211 -4.58 -9.42 14.51
N GLU A 212 -4.07 -8.36 15.14
CA GLU A 212 -4.85 -7.44 15.99
C GLU A 212 -5.60 -6.35 15.20
N ILE A 213 -5.31 -6.16 13.91
CA ILE A 213 -5.99 -5.16 13.07
C ILE A 213 -7.50 -5.44 13.07
N GLN A 214 -8.29 -4.44 13.47
CA GLN A 214 -9.76 -4.46 13.43
C GLN A 214 -10.31 -3.67 12.25
N ALA A 215 -9.48 -2.87 11.58
CA ALA A 215 -9.89 -2.00 10.49
C ALA A 215 -10.49 -2.82 9.33
N PRO A 216 -11.73 -2.52 8.91
CA PRO A 216 -12.32 -3.18 7.75
C PRO A 216 -11.42 -3.01 6.54
N THR A 217 -11.20 -4.11 5.82
CA THR A 217 -10.22 -4.18 4.74
C THR A 217 -10.90 -4.49 3.41
N LEU A 218 -10.58 -3.72 2.38
CA LEU A 218 -10.92 -4.05 0.99
C LEU A 218 -9.66 -4.54 0.27
N ALA A 219 -9.74 -5.73 -0.31
CA ALA A 219 -8.71 -6.28 -1.17
C ALA A 219 -9.20 -6.33 -2.62
N VAL A 220 -8.53 -5.58 -3.49
CA VAL A 220 -8.83 -5.49 -4.93
C VAL A 220 -7.75 -6.22 -5.71
N ARG A 221 -8.10 -7.34 -6.34
CA ARG A 221 -7.21 -8.13 -7.20
C ARG A 221 -7.52 -7.87 -8.67
N MET A 222 -6.50 -7.93 -9.51
CA MET A 222 -6.66 -7.90 -10.95
C MET A 222 -6.75 -9.33 -11.49
N ALA A 223 -7.70 -9.60 -12.39
CA ALA A 223 -7.99 -10.97 -12.85
C ALA A 223 -6.80 -11.63 -13.53
N ASP A 224 -6.03 -10.86 -14.28
CA ASP A 224 -4.88 -11.34 -15.08
C ASP A 224 -3.53 -11.06 -14.41
N ASP A 225 -3.54 -10.73 -13.11
CA ASP A 225 -2.31 -10.42 -12.36
C ASP A 225 -1.56 -11.71 -11.99
N TRP A 226 -0.51 -12.00 -12.73
CA TRP A 226 0.36 -13.13 -12.45
C TRP A 226 1.43 -12.84 -11.39
N PHE A 227 1.72 -11.54 -11.09
CA PHE A 227 2.61 -11.16 -9.99
C PHE A 227 1.98 -11.41 -8.63
N VAL A 228 0.65 -11.23 -8.52
CA VAL A 228 -0.10 -11.43 -7.28
C VAL A 228 -1.27 -12.39 -7.55
N PRO A 229 -1.01 -13.70 -7.61
CA PRO A 229 -2.08 -14.70 -7.71
C PRO A 229 -2.96 -14.67 -6.46
N GLN A 230 -4.19 -15.21 -6.55
CA GLN A 230 -5.13 -15.26 -5.44
C GLN A 230 -4.50 -15.80 -4.16
N THR A 231 -3.71 -16.85 -4.25
CA THR A 231 -3.05 -17.48 -3.09
C THR A 231 -2.04 -16.58 -2.39
N SER A 232 -1.39 -15.66 -3.12
CA SER A 232 -0.51 -14.63 -2.55
C SER A 232 -1.31 -13.57 -1.80
N LEU A 233 -2.46 -13.15 -2.34
CA LEU A 233 -3.39 -12.25 -1.65
C LEU A 233 -3.95 -12.94 -0.40
N ASP A 234 -4.40 -14.18 -0.51
CA ASP A 234 -4.97 -14.95 0.62
C ASP A 234 -3.95 -15.12 1.75
N TRP A 235 -2.66 -15.31 1.41
CA TRP A 235 -1.60 -15.36 2.42
C TRP A 235 -1.46 -14.03 3.19
N LEU A 236 -1.56 -12.90 2.50
CA LEU A 236 -1.49 -11.58 3.15
C LEU A 236 -2.75 -11.32 3.99
N THR A 237 -3.94 -11.52 3.41
CA THR A 237 -5.21 -11.26 4.11
C THR A 237 -5.47 -12.26 5.26
N GLY A 238 -4.95 -13.48 5.16
CA GLY A 238 -5.00 -14.46 6.24
C GLY A 238 -4.24 -14.06 7.51
N LYS A 239 -3.32 -13.08 7.41
CA LYS A 239 -2.64 -12.49 8.59
C LYS A 239 -3.53 -11.48 9.33
N LEU A 240 -4.58 -10.97 8.70
CA LEU A 240 -5.48 -9.94 9.25
C LEU A 240 -6.66 -10.62 9.97
N ALA A 241 -6.36 -11.48 10.97
CA ALA A 241 -7.33 -12.33 11.61
C ALA A 241 -8.49 -11.58 12.30
N GLY A 242 -8.21 -10.37 12.82
CA GLY A 242 -9.21 -9.52 13.47
C GLY A 242 -10.04 -8.66 12.51
N ALA A 243 -9.63 -8.50 11.26
CA ALA A 243 -10.25 -7.56 10.31
C ALA A 243 -11.31 -8.25 9.45
N PRO A 244 -12.49 -7.63 9.25
CA PRO A 244 -13.41 -8.04 8.19
C PRO A 244 -12.81 -7.71 6.83
N VAL A 245 -12.53 -8.72 6.00
CA VAL A 245 -11.92 -8.55 4.68
C VAL A 245 -12.95 -8.78 3.59
N ALA A 246 -13.22 -7.74 2.79
CA ALA A 246 -13.98 -7.86 1.54
C ALA A 246 -13.01 -7.98 0.37
N GLN A 247 -13.29 -8.90 -0.56
CA GLN A 247 -12.49 -9.05 -1.78
C GLN A 247 -13.29 -8.63 -3.02
N ARG A 248 -12.61 -8.02 -3.98
CA ARG A 248 -13.13 -7.68 -5.30
C ARG A 248 -12.12 -8.06 -6.37
N VAL A 249 -12.61 -8.55 -7.50
CA VAL A 249 -11.76 -8.89 -8.66
C VAL A 249 -12.14 -7.97 -9.81
N ILE A 250 -11.16 -7.18 -10.28
CA ILE A 250 -11.32 -6.37 -11.48
C ILE A 250 -11.10 -7.28 -12.68
N GLN A 251 -12.14 -7.43 -13.49
CA GLN A 251 -12.14 -8.22 -14.71
C GLN A 251 -11.69 -7.38 -15.90
N ARG A 252 -11.41 -8.03 -17.03
CA ARG A 252 -11.09 -7.35 -18.31
C ARG A 252 -12.19 -6.43 -18.80
N ASN A 253 -13.44 -6.74 -18.44
CA ASN A 253 -14.61 -5.95 -18.84
C ASN A 253 -14.50 -4.54 -18.27
N GLY A 254 -14.40 -3.54 -19.13
CA GLY A 254 -14.22 -2.13 -18.75
C GLY A 254 -12.77 -1.65 -18.72
N LEU A 255 -11.82 -2.50 -19.14
CA LEU A 255 -10.44 -2.12 -19.42
C LEU A 255 -10.13 -2.34 -20.90
N SER A 256 -9.24 -1.55 -21.47
CA SER A 256 -8.83 -1.65 -22.88
C SER A 256 -7.96 -2.88 -23.19
N GLY A 257 -7.69 -3.74 -22.18
CA GLY A 257 -6.85 -4.93 -22.32
C GLY A 257 -6.83 -5.79 -21.06
N ALA A 258 -5.73 -6.50 -20.80
CA ALA A 258 -5.60 -7.35 -19.63
C ALA A 258 -5.78 -6.59 -18.31
N ALA A 259 -6.50 -7.16 -17.37
CA ALA A 259 -6.57 -6.66 -15.99
C ALA A 259 -5.33 -7.13 -15.23
N ASP A 260 -4.18 -6.54 -15.57
CA ASP A 260 -2.88 -6.91 -15.03
C ASP A 260 -2.43 -5.99 -13.88
N HIS A 261 -1.25 -6.31 -13.34
CA HIS A 261 -0.64 -5.65 -12.19
C HIS A 261 -0.48 -4.13 -12.34
N TYR A 262 -0.34 -3.61 -13.56
CA TYR A 262 0.01 -2.21 -13.84
C TYR A 262 -1.04 -1.44 -14.63
N ARG A 263 -1.80 -2.10 -15.51
CA ARG A 263 -2.75 -1.43 -16.41
C ARG A 263 -3.84 -0.66 -15.66
N TRP A 264 -4.34 -1.23 -14.56
CA TRP A 264 -5.36 -0.60 -13.74
C TRP A 264 -5.01 0.84 -13.30
N MET A 265 -3.72 1.18 -13.17
CA MET A 265 -3.29 2.55 -12.82
C MET A 265 -3.56 3.56 -13.93
N ARG A 266 -3.58 3.11 -15.18
CA ARG A 266 -3.88 3.95 -16.36
C ARG A 266 -5.38 4.04 -16.62
N GLU A 267 -6.14 3.05 -16.20
CA GLU A 267 -7.59 2.92 -16.35
C GLU A 267 -8.24 2.68 -14.98
N PRO A 268 -8.14 3.66 -14.04
CA PRO A 268 -8.42 3.42 -12.64
C PRO A 268 -9.91 3.44 -12.26
N GLU A 269 -10.81 3.75 -13.20
CA GLU A 269 -12.23 4.01 -12.91
C GLU A 269 -12.91 2.83 -12.23
N THR A 270 -12.70 1.60 -12.70
CA THR A 270 -13.31 0.40 -12.13
C THR A 270 -12.78 0.12 -10.71
N THR A 271 -11.47 0.34 -10.51
CA THR A 271 -10.86 0.20 -9.17
C THR A 271 -11.38 1.27 -8.22
N ALA A 272 -11.49 2.52 -8.67
CA ALA A 272 -12.03 3.61 -7.87
C ALA A 272 -13.53 3.42 -7.54
N ALA A 273 -14.32 2.87 -8.48
CA ALA A 273 -15.70 2.49 -8.22
C ALA A 273 -15.80 1.41 -7.14
N ALA A 274 -14.97 0.36 -7.22
CA ALA A 274 -14.97 -0.70 -6.20
C ALA A 274 -14.65 -0.18 -4.78
N VAL A 275 -13.76 0.80 -4.67
CA VAL A 275 -13.46 1.48 -3.39
C VAL A 275 -14.65 2.28 -2.91
N PHE A 276 -15.26 3.07 -3.79
CA PHE A 276 -16.42 3.90 -3.46
C PHE A 276 -17.62 3.06 -3.01
N ASP A 277 -17.95 1.99 -3.74
CA ASP A 277 -19.08 1.10 -3.41
C ASP A 277 -18.85 0.40 -2.06
N TRP A 278 -17.62 0.00 -1.77
CA TRP A 278 -17.28 -0.59 -0.48
C TRP A 278 -17.46 0.40 0.68
N LEU A 279 -17.09 1.67 0.50
CA LEU A 279 -17.27 2.72 1.51
C LEU A 279 -18.76 3.06 1.69
N GLY A 280 -19.54 3.16 0.60
CA GLY A 280 -20.96 3.42 0.63
C GLY A 280 -21.75 2.40 1.45
N GLY A 281 -21.51 1.11 1.21
CA GLY A 281 -22.13 0.04 1.99
C GLY A 281 -21.79 0.08 3.48
N ARG A 282 -20.61 0.57 3.85
CA ARG A 282 -20.21 0.76 5.26
C ARG A 282 -20.87 1.95 5.92
N ASP A 283 -21.05 3.05 5.19
CA ASP A 283 -21.73 4.23 5.70
C ASP A 283 -23.20 3.94 6.01
N GLU A 284 -23.88 3.20 5.16
CA GLU A 284 -25.26 2.75 5.37
C GLU A 284 -25.37 1.80 6.58
N ALA A 285 -24.47 0.82 6.69
CA ALA A 285 -24.44 -0.11 7.82
C ALA A 285 -24.19 0.62 9.16
N GLY A 286 -23.27 1.61 9.15
CA GLY A 286 -22.97 2.43 10.33
C GLY A 286 -24.16 3.28 10.77
N GLN A 287 -24.88 3.89 9.81
CA GLN A 287 -26.09 4.68 10.08
C GLN A 287 -27.22 3.80 10.64
N SER A 288 -27.43 2.62 10.09
CA SER A 288 -28.43 1.66 10.56
C SER A 288 -28.15 1.19 11.99
N ALA A 289 -26.88 0.86 12.31
CA ALA A 289 -26.49 0.46 13.65
C ALA A 289 -26.67 1.61 14.67
N ALA A 290 -26.32 2.84 14.31
CA ALA A 290 -26.52 4.01 15.17
C ALA A 290 -28.00 4.31 15.43
N ALA A 291 -28.86 4.18 14.41
CA ALA A 291 -30.29 4.35 14.52
C ALA A 291 -30.91 3.28 15.46
N SER A 292 -30.50 2.03 15.32
CA SER A 292 -30.95 0.92 16.18
C SER A 292 -30.55 1.13 17.65
N ALA A 293 -29.28 1.53 17.90
CA ALA A 293 -28.79 1.82 19.25
C ALA A 293 -29.51 3.02 19.89
N ALA A 294 -29.87 4.03 19.10
CA ALA A 294 -30.64 5.19 19.58
C ALA A 294 -32.10 4.80 19.94
N ALA A 295 -32.72 3.89 19.17
CA ALA A 295 -34.05 3.37 19.47
C ALA A 295 -34.07 2.54 20.77
N THR A 296 -33.06 1.67 20.98
CA THR A 296 -32.92 0.85 22.19
C THR A 296 -32.70 1.68 23.47
N ARG A 297 -32.08 2.87 23.38
CA ARG A 297 -31.89 3.77 24.54
C ARG A 297 -33.13 4.59 24.92
N ARG A 298 -34.14 4.64 24.04
CA ARG A 298 -35.41 5.37 24.24
C ARG A 298 -36.56 4.49 24.73
N ALA A 299 -36.39 3.15 24.67
CA ALA A 299 -37.29 2.14 25.20
C ALA A 299 -36.86 1.73 26.63
#